data_655642c7d840ae3c83a8d05cbebffea3
#
_entry.id   655642c7d840ae3c83a8d05cbebffea3
#
_cell.length_a   1.000
_cell.length_b   1.000
_cell.length_c   1.000
_cell.angle_alpha   90.00
_cell.angle_beta   90.00
_cell.angle_gamma   90.00
#
_symmetry.space_group_name_H-M   'P 1'
#
loop_
_entity.id
_entity.type
_entity.pdbx_description
1 polymer ?
#
loop_
_entity_poly.entity_id
_entity_poly.type
_entity_poly.pdbx_seq_one_letter_code
_entity_poly.pdbx_strand_id
1 'polypeptide(L)'
;MAFYLCLASSITVSAEGSVPTLEQRVAGLEAYLTNGDPSTTLQDGQGNKGGPVKTASMGVAGPGHNAWMMISAALVLFMTLPGLALFYGGLVRSKNVLSIMAQCLGITGLVTILWWAAGYSLVFGQSFHSPILGGLEFTFLQGVTSAPNTTYAYWVSQNVFSMYQLMFAIITPVVLIGAVAERMKFSAVLFFTGAWMFVVYFPLAHMVWGSNGWMNGVWNPNAGIHSIDFAGGFVVEMASGWSALAACIILGKRLGFNKEAMPPHSMVLCMVGTGLLWVGWYGFNAGSALAADGVAANAFLTTTLAASVASFVWAVAEYLDKGKASVLGFCSGAIAGLVTITPAAGFVDPTGAVLLGIAGGFVPWFFCTRVKRWFGYDDTLDVFGVHAIGGTLGAFLTGILATAEVNSNLNLNLKDIVGKTLVGEQCKAIGITLLLCVVGTAVVALVVKHLMGLRPSSEAEREGLDVNDHEEKGYIY
;
A
#
# COMPACT_ATOMS: atom_id res chain seq x y z
N MET A 1 -60.09 -32.82 15.03
CA MET A 1 -60.44 -31.60 14.27
C MET A 1 -59.13 -30.89 13.91
N ALA A 2 -58.59 -31.25 12.78
CA ALA A 2 -57.25 -30.78 12.33
C ALA A 2 -57.46 -29.65 11.33
N PHE A 3 -56.91 -28.46 11.64
CA PHE A 3 -56.89 -27.33 10.74
C PHE A 3 -55.63 -27.41 9.83
N TYR A 4 -55.85 -27.67 8.55
CA TYR A 4 -54.84 -27.51 7.51
C TYR A 4 -54.82 -26.02 7.13
N LEU A 5 -53.70 -25.32 7.44
CA LEU A 5 -53.35 -24.05 6.84
C LEU A 5 -52.64 -24.31 5.55
N CYS A 6 -53.28 -24.07 4.41
CA CYS A 6 -52.66 -23.91 3.10
C CYS A 6 -51.86 -22.59 3.07
N LEU A 7 -50.56 -22.66 3.19
CA LEU A 7 -49.65 -21.58 2.78
C LEU A 7 -49.56 -21.57 1.25
N ALA A 8 -50.30 -20.66 0.63
CA ALA A 8 -50.08 -20.32 -0.77
C ALA A 8 -48.72 -19.62 -0.89
N SER A 9 -47.69 -20.37 -1.26
CA SER A 9 -46.43 -19.80 -1.74
C SER A 9 -46.73 -19.10 -3.07
N SER A 10 -46.76 -17.76 -3.03
CA SER A 10 -46.70 -16.94 -4.23
C SER A 10 -45.37 -17.21 -4.91
N ILE A 11 -45.39 -18.00 -5.95
CA ILE A 11 -44.29 -18.11 -6.93
C ILE A 11 -44.20 -16.73 -7.59
N THR A 12 -43.27 -15.92 -7.12
CA THR A 12 -42.82 -14.75 -7.86
C THR A 12 -42.19 -15.28 -9.14
N VAL A 13 -42.93 -15.23 -10.25
CA VAL A 13 -42.36 -15.40 -11.59
C VAL A 13 -41.35 -14.27 -11.74
N SER A 14 -40.07 -14.63 -11.65
CA SER A 14 -38.96 -13.75 -12.03
C SER A 14 -39.25 -13.35 -13.51
N ALA A 15 -39.45 -12.06 -13.76
CA ALA A 15 -39.58 -11.56 -15.11
C ALA A 15 -38.36 -12.06 -15.90
N GLU A 16 -38.60 -12.82 -16.95
CA GLU A 16 -37.57 -13.21 -17.93
C GLU A 16 -36.94 -11.92 -18.44
N GLY A 17 -35.68 -11.70 -18.10
CA GLY A 17 -34.93 -10.54 -18.56
C GLY A 17 -34.92 -10.52 -20.10
N SER A 18 -35.21 -9.39 -20.71
CA SER A 18 -35.19 -9.23 -22.17
C SER A 18 -33.84 -9.71 -22.72
N VAL A 19 -33.87 -10.45 -23.83
CA VAL A 19 -32.65 -10.91 -24.50
C VAL A 19 -31.87 -9.68 -24.99
N PRO A 20 -30.57 -9.55 -24.65
CA PRO A 20 -29.79 -8.37 -25.05
C PRO A 20 -29.67 -8.27 -26.60
N THR A 21 -29.82 -7.07 -27.13
CA THR A 21 -29.60 -6.79 -28.54
C THR A 21 -28.15 -6.99 -28.95
N LEU A 22 -27.89 -7.05 -30.25
CA LEU A 22 -26.52 -7.14 -30.76
C LEU A 22 -25.71 -5.90 -30.35
N GLU A 23 -26.30 -4.70 -30.42
CA GLU A 23 -25.67 -3.45 -30.00
C GLU A 23 -25.27 -3.48 -28.49
N GLN A 24 -26.15 -3.95 -27.62
CA GLN A 24 -25.89 -4.08 -26.21
C GLN A 24 -24.74 -5.09 -25.91
N ARG A 25 -24.70 -6.18 -26.68
CA ARG A 25 -23.63 -7.19 -26.58
C ARG A 25 -22.29 -6.62 -27.06
N VAL A 26 -22.29 -5.89 -28.17
CA VAL A 26 -21.08 -5.21 -28.69
C VAL A 26 -20.61 -4.16 -27.71
N ALA A 27 -21.48 -3.29 -27.20
CA ALA A 27 -21.17 -2.28 -26.22
C ALA A 27 -20.59 -2.90 -24.90
N GLY A 28 -21.08 -4.08 -24.50
CA GLY A 28 -20.49 -4.84 -23.38
C GLY A 28 -19.07 -5.30 -23.66
N LEU A 29 -18.74 -5.69 -24.89
CA LEU A 29 -17.37 -6.05 -25.27
C LEU A 29 -16.47 -4.82 -25.38
N GLU A 30 -16.95 -3.70 -25.90
CA GLU A 30 -16.24 -2.43 -25.94
C GLU A 30 -15.94 -1.93 -24.52
N ALA A 31 -16.90 -2.01 -23.58
CA ALA A 31 -16.67 -1.68 -22.18
C ALA A 31 -15.56 -2.53 -21.54
N TYR A 32 -15.50 -3.82 -21.86
CA TYR A 32 -14.40 -4.68 -21.43
C TYR A 32 -13.05 -4.22 -22.01
N LEU A 33 -12.98 -3.92 -23.31
CA LEU A 33 -11.73 -3.50 -23.95
C LEU A 33 -11.22 -2.15 -23.44
N THR A 34 -12.12 -1.26 -23.04
CA THR A 34 -11.80 0.08 -22.56
C THR A 34 -11.77 0.21 -21.03
N ASN A 35 -11.94 -0.89 -20.29
CA ASN A 35 -12.13 -0.90 -18.84
C ASN A 35 -13.30 0.00 -18.39
N GLY A 36 -14.33 0.10 -19.21
CA GLY A 36 -15.53 0.90 -18.94
C GLY A 36 -16.56 0.16 -18.07
N ASP A 37 -17.53 0.91 -17.55
CA ASP A 37 -18.61 0.35 -16.74
C ASP A 37 -19.54 -0.54 -17.60
N PRO A 38 -19.66 -1.86 -17.32
CA PRO A 38 -20.53 -2.75 -18.07
C PRO A 38 -22.02 -2.41 -17.93
N SER A 39 -22.42 -1.63 -16.93
CA SER A 39 -23.82 -1.23 -16.74
C SER A 39 -24.27 -0.12 -17.68
N THR A 40 -23.35 0.63 -18.29
CA THR A 40 -23.68 1.69 -19.24
C THR A 40 -24.31 1.15 -20.51
N THR A 41 -24.02 -0.11 -20.88
CA THR A 41 -24.60 -0.79 -22.05
C THR A 41 -26.09 -1.05 -21.93
N LEU A 42 -26.67 -0.86 -20.75
CA LEU A 42 -28.08 -1.06 -20.43
C LEU A 42 -28.86 0.26 -20.37
N GLN A 43 -28.21 1.39 -20.62
CA GLN A 43 -28.88 2.68 -20.65
C GLN A 43 -29.61 2.85 -21.98
N ASP A 44 -30.84 3.37 -21.95
CA ASP A 44 -31.53 3.83 -23.14
C ASP A 44 -30.86 5.11 -23.68
N GLY A 45 -31.24 5.53 -24.88
CA GLY A 45 -30.71 6.75 -25.48
C GLY A 45 -30.99 8.05 -24.73
N GLN A 46 -31.69 7.97 -23.58
CA GLN A 46 -31.96 9.08 -22.68
C GLN A 46 -31.15 8.98 -21.35
N GLY A 47 -30.25 7.98 -21.24
CA GLY A 47 -29.44 7.78 -20.05
C GLY A 47 -30.13 7.07 -18.90
N ASN A 48 -31.39 6.61 -19.09
CA ASN A 48 -32.04 5.79 -18.06
C ASN A 48 -31.48 4.37 -18.09
N LYS A 49 -31.21 3.80 -16.91
CA LYS A 49 -30.87 2.39 -16.84
C LYS A 49 -32.08 1.58 -17.38
N GLY A 50 -31.93 0.96 -18.53
CA GLY A 50 -32.91 0.03 -19.08
C GLY A 50 -33.18 -1.08 -18.03
N GLY A 51 -34.38 -1.68 -18.11
CA GLY A 51 -34.80 -2.78 -17.23
C GLY A 51 -33.79 -3.94 -17.19
N PRO A 52 -34.11 -5.09 -16.62
CA PRO A 52 -33.15 -6.14 -16.19
C PRO A 52 -32.47 -6.91 -17.33
N VAL A 53 -32.04 -6.21 -18.41
CA VAL A 53 -31.23 -6.81 -19.47
C VAL A 53 -29.85 -7.10 -18.94
N LYS A 54 -29.48 -8.36 -18.74
CA LYS A 54 -28.14 -8.78 -18.40
C LYS A 54 -27.40 -9.18 -19.68
N THR A 55 -26.37 -8.43 -20.05
CA THR A 55 -25.41 -8.90 -21.06
C THR A 55 -24.52 -10.01 -20.48
N ALA A 56 -23.96 -10.86 -21.34
CA ALA A 56 -23.08 -11.94 -20.89
C ALA A 56 -21.81 -11.46 -20.16
N SER A 57 -21.44 -10.19 -20.36
CA SER A 57 -20.29 -9.55 -19.69
C SER A 57 -20.60 -9.03 -18.29
N MET A 58 -21.85 -8.84 -17.91
CA MET A 58 -22.22 -8.32 -16.61
C MET A 58 -22.04 -9.35 -15.50
N GLY A 59 -21.40 -8.93 -14.41
CA GLY A 59 -21.15 -9.79 -13.25
C GLY A 59 -20.10 -10.87 -13.47
N VAL A 60 -19.36 -10.80 -14.58
CA VAL A 60 -18.27 -11.72 -14.91
C VAL A 60 -16.96 -10.94 -14.93
N ALA A 61 -15.95 -11.48 -14.25
CA ALA A 61 -14.60 -10.89 -14.30
C ALA A 61 -14.03 -10.98 -15.72
N GLY A 62 -13.42 -9.89 -16.18
CA GLY A 62 -12.74 -9.85 -17.47
C GLY A 62 -11.45 -10.64 -17.42
N PRO A 63 -11.23 -11.67 -18.26
CA PRO A 63 -10.09 -12.58 -18.14
C PRO A 63 -8.74 -11.89 -18.09
N GLY A 64 -8.49 -10.88 -18.94
CA GLY A 64 -7.22 -10.16 -18.97
C GLY A 64 -6.98 -9.32 -17.72
N HIS A 65 -7.97 -8.52 -17.30
CA HIS A 65 -7.89 -7.69 -16.10
C HIS A 65 -7.72 -8.55 -14.84
N ASN A 66 -8.50 -9.62 -14.73
CA ASN A 66 -8.45 -10.51 -13.57
C ASN A 66 -7.12 -11.27 -13.48
N ALA A 67 -6.57 -11.74 -14.60
CA ALA A 67 -5.26 -12.37 -14.66
C ALA A 67 -4.14 -11.41 -14.24
N TRP A 68 -4.16 -10.16 -14.75
CA TRP A 68 -3.21 -9.13 -14.33
C TRP A 68 -3.26 -8.88 -12.81
N MET A 69 -4.46 -8.78 -12.24
CA MET A 69 -4.61 -8.54 -10.80
C MET A 69 -4.17 -9.71 -9.93
N MET A 70 -4.38 -10.96 -10.36
CA MET A 70 -3.83 -12.14 -9.66
C MET A 70 -2.29 -12.12 -9.67
N ILE A 71 -1.68 -11.83 -10.81
CA ILE A 71 -0.22 -11.70 -10.93
C ILE A 71 0.29 -10.51 -10.11
N SER A 72 -0.40 -9.35 -10.14
CA SER A 72 -0.03 -8.18 -9.34
C SER A 72 -0.07 -8.48 -7.84
N ALA A 73 -1.10 -9.18 -7.35
CA ALA A 73 -1.17 -9.62 -5.95
C ALA A 73 0.00 -10.54 -5.58
N ALA A 74 0.34 -11.50 -6.45
CA ALA A 74 1.49 -12.38 -6.25
C ALA A 74 2.82 -11.61 -6.24
N LEU A 75 3.00 -10.61 -7.12
CA LEU A 75 4.18 -9.76 -7.15
C LEU A 75 4.34 -8.90 -5.89
N VAL A 76 3.24 -8.38 -5.31
CA VAL A 76 3.31 -7.62 -4.06
C VAL A 76 3.64 -8.54 -2.86
N LEU A 77 3.11 -9.77 -2.84
CA LEU A 77 3.55 -10.74 -1.84
C LEU A 77 5.04 -11.10 -2.01
N PHE A 78 5.48 -11.29 -3.26
CA PHE A 78 6.87 -11.55 -3.60
C PHE A 78 7.82 -10.43 -3.18
N MET A 79 7.42 -9.14 -3.33
CA MET A 79 8.25 -8.06 -2.81
C MET A 79 8.29 -8.03 -1.28
N THR A 80 7.28 -8.55 -0.59
CA THR A 80 7.23 -8.55 0.87
C THR A 80 8.04 -9.71 1.47
N LEU A 81 7.74 -10.94 1.08
CA LEU A 81 8.35 -12.12 1.71
C LEU A 81 9.77 -12.40 1.25
N PRO A 82 10.12 -12.59 -0.02
CA PRO A 82 11.54 -12.64 -0.37
C PRO A 82 12.18 -11.25 -0.46
N GLY A 83 11.51 -10.26 -1.07
CA GLY A 83 12.11 -8.96 -1.36
C GLY A 83 12.54 -8.20 -0.11
N LEU A 84 11.57 -7.76 0.69
CA LEU A 84 11.82 -6.94 1.87
C LEU A 84 12.50 -7.75 2.99
N ALA A 85 12.15 -9.02 3.15
CA ALA A 85 12.80 -9.91 4.11
C ALA A 85 14.31 -10.05 3.83
N LEU A 86 14.72 -10.19 2.56
CA LEU A 86 16.14 -10.25 2.18
C LEU A 86 16.81 -8.87 2.24
N PHE A 87 16.12 -7.81 1.83
CA PHE A 87 16.64 -6.44 1.92
C PHE A 87 16.96 -6.08 3.38
N TYR A 88 15.99 -6.23 4.27
CA TYR A 88 16.15 -5.98 5.71
C TYR A 88 17.10 -7.00 6.35
N GLY A 89 16.94 -8.28 6.01
CA GLY A 89 17.80 -9.36 6.47
C GLY A 89 19.28 -9.09 6.17
N GLY A 90 19.59 -8.55 5.00
CA GLY A 90 20.96 -8.16 4.63
C GLY A 90 21.50 -6.95 5.41
N LEU A 91 20.62 -6.02 5.80
CA LEU A 91 21.00 -4.77 6.47
C LEU A 91 21.20 -4.91 7.98
N VAL A 92 20.46 -5.78 8.65
CA VAL A 92 20.63 -6.03 10.10
C VAL A 92 21.94 -6.77 10.38
N ARG A 93 22.38 -6.78 11.63
CA ARG A 93 23.53 -7.61 12.07
C ARG A 93 23.16 -9.10 12.00
N SER A 94 24.15 -9.98 11.68
CA SER A 94 23.95 -11.41 11.44
C SER A 94 23.19 -12.17 12.55
N LYS A 95 23.25 -11.69 13.78
CA LYS A 95 22.57 -12.24 14.95
C LYS A 95 21.08 -11.89 15.06
N ASN A 96 20.54 -11.13 14.11
CA ASN A 96 19.14 -10.66 14.08
C ASN A 96 18.49 -10.93 12.71
N VAL A 97 19.12 -11.72 11.84
CA VAL A 97 18.63 -11.96 10.47
C VAL A 97 17.35 -12.78 10.45
N LEU A 98 17.30 -13.85 11.26
CA LEU A 98 16.10 -14.68 11.35
C LEU A 98 14.96 -13.94 12.06
N SER A 99 15.28 -13.15 13.09
CA SER A 99 14.29 -12.34 13.80
C SER A 99 13.53 -11.41 12.86
N ILE A 100 14.22 -10.66 11.98
CA ILE A 100 13.53 -9.77 11.04
C ILE A 100 12.74 -10.54 9.97
N MET A 101 13.26 -11.68 9.50
CA MET A 101 12.56 -12.54 8.54
C MET A 101 11.32 -13.18 9.17
N ALA A 102 11.43 -13.66 10.40
CA ALA A 102 10.29 -14.22 11.15
C ALA A 102 9.21 -13.16 11.42
N GLN A 103 9.61 -11.90 11.68
CA GLN A 103 8.66 -10.79 11.80
C GLN A 103 7.90 -10.56 10.50
N CYS A 104 8.55 -10.61 9.33
CA CYS A 104 7.88 -10.51 8.02
C CYS A 104 6.81 -11.60 7.85
N LEU A 105 7.15 -12.86 8.15
CA LEU A 105 6.23 -14.00 8.06
C LEU A 105 5.11 -13.90 9.11
N GLY A 106 5.45 -13.59 10.35
CA GLY A 106 4.49 -13.47 11.46
C GLY A 106 3.45 -12.37 11.20
N ILE A 107 3.90 -11.21 10.71
CA ILE A 107 3.01 -10.11 10.30
C ILE A 107 2.12 -10.54 9.13
N THR A 108 2.68 -11.23 8.13
CA THR A 108 1.89 -11.74 7.00
C THR A 108 0.74 -12.63 7.47
N GLY A 109 1.01 -13.58 8.36
CA GLY A 109 0.00 -14.46 8.93
C GLY A 109 -1.05 -13.70 9.76
N LEU A 110 -0.59 -12.85 10.67
CA LEU A 110 -1.46 -12.05 11.53
C LEU A 110 -2.40 -11.15 10.73
N VAL A 111 -1.83 -10.35 9.81
CA VAL A 111 -2.62 -9.39 9.02
C VAL A 111 -3.60 -10.09 8.09
N THR A 112 -3.24 -11.26 7.54
CA THR A 112 -4.17 -12.08 6.75
C THR A 112 -5.38 -12.52 7.57
N ILE A 113 -5.18 -12.95 8.82
CA ILE A 113 -6.28 -13.32 9.72
C ILE A 113 -7.14 -12.10 10.06
N LEU A 114 -6.53 -10.95 10.38
CA LEU A 114 -7.26 -9.72 10.69
C LEU A 114 -8.03 -9.20 9.47
N TRP A 115 -7.47 -9.32 8.28
CA TRP A 115 -8.12 -8.94 7.02
C TRP A 115 -9.35 -9.77 6.74
N TRP A 116 -9.23 -11.10 6.87
CA TRP A 116 -10.36 -12.02 6.77
C TRP A 116 -11.42 -11.73 7.82
N ALA A 117 -11.02 -11.53 9.08
CA ALA A 117 -11.95 -11.34 10.19
C ALA A 117 -12.79 -10.07 10.06
N ALA A 118 -12.15 -8.93 9.74
CA ALA A 118 -12.83 -7.63 9.69
C ALA A 118 -12.16 -6.60 8.75
N GLY A 119 -10.86 -6.71 8.49
CA GLY A 119 -10.07 -5.67 7.85
C GLY A 119 -10.58 -5.28 6.47
N TYR A 120 -10.90 -6.26 5.61
CA TYR A 120 -11.50 -5.98 4.31
C TYR A 120 -12.80 -5.18 4.43
N SER A 121 -13.67 -5.55 5.35
CA SER A 121 -14.93 -4.86 5.58
C SER A 121 -14.74 -3.45 6.12
N LEU A 122 -13.81 -3.26 7.07
CA LEU A 122 -13.51 -1.95 7.64
C LEU A 122 -12.91 -0.97 6.64
N VAL A 123 -12.23 -1.48 5.59
CA VAL A 123 -11.64 -0.64 4.53
C VAL A 123 -12.61 -0.43 3.37
N PHE A 124 -13.25 -1.48 2.86
CA PHE A 124 -14.01 -1.45 1.60
C PHE A 124 -15.52 -1.65 1.78
N GLY A 125 -16.00 -1.81 3.02
CA GLY A 125 -17.40 -1.77 3.34
C GLY A 125 -17.95 -0.34 3.40
N GLN A 126 -19.28 -0.23 3.55
CA GLN A 126 -20.01 1.04 3.58
C GLN A 126 -21.10 1.09 4.66
N SER A 127 -21.35 -0.01 5.38
CA SER A 127 -22.50 -0.13 6.28
C SER A 127 -22.45 0.83 7.49
N PHE A 128 -21.29 1.39 7.83
CA PHE A 128 -21.21 2.44 8.84
C PHE A 128 -21.56 3.83 8.32
N HIS A 129 -21.72 4.01 7.01
CA HIS A 129 -21.94 5.32 6.40
C HIS A 129 -20.95 6.39 6.88
N SER A 130 -19.75 5.99 7.22
CA SER A 130 -18.69 6.85 7.75
C SER A 130 -17.62 7.09 6.69
N PRO A 131 -17.12 8.33 6.53
CA PRO A 131 -16.02 8.60 5.60
C PRO A 131 -14.65 8.20 6.16
N ILE A 132 -14.59 7.68 7.41
CA ILE A 132 -13.34 7.31 8.10
C ILE A 132 -13.17 5.80 8.18
N LEU A 133 -14.27 5.02 8.23
CA LEU A 133 -14.25 3.57 8.39
C LEU A 133 -15.44 2.95 7.68
N GLY A 134 -15.24 1.85 6.95
CA GLY A 134 -16.20 1.27 6.02
C GLY A 134 -17.43 0.64 6.70
N GLY A 135 -17.30 -0.57 7.20
CA GLY A 135 -18.44 -1.28 7.79
C GLY A 135 -18.14 -2.72 8.17
N LEU A 136 -19.16 -3.53 8.35
CA LEU A 136 -19.05 -4.93 8.77
C LEU A 136 -19.72 -5.91 7.81
N GLU A 137 -20.24 -5.46 6.66
CA GLU A 137 -20.97 -6.30 5.69
C GLU A 137 -20.15 -7.42 5.07
N PHE A 138 -18.83 -7.25 5.00
CA PHE A 138 -17.90 -8.25 4.45
C PHE A 138 -17.09 -8.96 5.55
N THR A 139 -17.52 -8.89 6.82
CA THR A 139 -16.87 -9.61 7.92
C THR A 139 -16.73 -11.09 7.60
N PHE A 140 -15.59 -11.68 7.89
CA PHE A 140 -15.19 -13.04 7.50
C PHE A 140 -15.24 -13.29 5.98
N LEU A 141 -15.07 -12.26 5.17
CA LEU A 141 -15.20 -12.24 3.70
C LEU A 141 -16.56 -12.76 3.20
N GLN A 142 -17.62 -12.63 4.01
CA GLN A 142 -18.96 -13.01 3.60
C GLN A 142 -19.40 -12.15 2.40
N GLY A 143 -19.99 -12.78 1.39
CA GLY A 143 -20.41 -12.10 0.16
C GLY A 143 -19.28 -11.72 -0.80
N VAL A 144 -18.02 -11.94 -0.46
CA VAL A 144 -16.87 -11.72 -1.33
C VAL A 144 -16.74 -12.92 -2.29
N THR A 145 -17.09 -12.72 -3.55
CA THR A 145 -17.21 -13.79 -4.55
C THR A 145 -16.30 -13.56 -5.76
N SER A 146 -16.40 -14.43 -6.75
CA SER A 146 -15.72 -14.28 -8.04
C SER A 146 -16.39 -13.24 -8.97
N ALA A 147 -17.59 -12.74 -8.63
CA ALA A 147 -18.19 -11.63 -9.35
C ALA A 147 -17.46 -10.32 -9.01
N PRO A 148 -17.30 -9.40 -9.98
CA PRO A 148 -16.77 -8.07 -9.71
C PRO A 148 -17.67 -7.26 -8.77
N ASN A 149 -17.03 -6.49 -7.88
CA ASN A 149 -17.70 -5.39 -7.21
C ASN A 149 -17.43 -4.09 -7.99
N THR A 150 -18.40 -3.67 -8.78
CA THR A 150 -18.28 -2.54 -9.71
C THR A 150 -18.10 -1.18 -9.01
N THR A 151 -18.29 -1.12 -7.69
CA THR A 151 -17.93 0.06 -6.89
C THR A 151 -16.42 0.33 -6.88
N TYR A 152 -15.60 -0.73 -7.01
CA TYR A 152 -14.13 -0.64 -6.93
C TYR A 152 -13.43 -1.03 -8.24
N ALA A 153 -13.94 -2.07 -8.93
CA ALA A 153 -13.33 -2.52 -10.17
C ALA A 153 -14.38 -3.22 -11.06
N TYR A 154 -14.54 -2.77 -12.29
CA TYR A 154 -15.58 -3.26 -13.17
C TYR A 154 -15.36 -4.72 -13.63
N TRP A 155 -14.10 -5.12 -13.79
CA TRP A 155 -13.74 -6.37 -14.46
C TRP A 155 -12.83 -7.29 -13.61
N VAL A 156 -12.66 -6.98 -12.34
CA VAL A 156 -11.85 -7.77 -11.40
C VAL A 156 -12.76 -8.44 -10.39
N SER A 157 -12.63 -9.75 -10.22
CA SER A 157 -13.33 -10.51 -9.18
C SER A 157 -13.14 -9.87 -7.80
N GLN A 158 -14.18 -9.73 -7.00
CA GLN A 158 -14.10 -9.11 -5.69
C GLN A 158 -13.12 -9.85 -4.75
N ASN A 159 -13.04 -11.18 -4.85
CA ASN A 159 -12.06 -11.97 -4.10
C ASN A 159 -10.61 -11.67 -4.52
N VAL A 160 -10.34 -11.46 -5.82
CA VAL A 160 -9.02 -11.06 -6.32
C VAL A 160 -8.69 -9.63 -5.89
N PHE A 161 -9.64 -8.69 -5.97
CA PHE A 161 -9.49 -7.34 -5.44
C PHE A 161 -9.16 -7.37 -3.94
N SER A 162 -9.91 -8.15 -3.14
CA SER A 162 -9.65 -8.30 -1.71
C SER A 162 -8.24 -8.83 -1.43
N MET A 163 -7.77 -9.84 -2.18
CA MET A 163 -6.41 -10.36 -2.03
C MET A 163 -5.34 -9.36 -2.44
N TYR A 164 -5.56 -8.60 -3.50
CA TYR A 164 -4.64 -7.54 -3.90
C TYR A 164 -4.50 -6.47 -2.79
N GLN A 165 -5.61 -6.00 -2.24
CA GLN A 165 -5.61 -5.01 -1.16
C GLN A 165 -5.03 -5.56 0.16
N LEU A 166 -5.18 -6.86 0.43
CA LEU A 166 -4.51 -7.53 1.54
C LEU A 166 -2.98 -7.40 1.44
N MET A 167 -2.41 -7.45 0.25
CA MET A 167 -0.95 -7.35 0.08
C MET A 167 -0.42 -6.00 0.58
N PHE A 168 -1.18 -4.91 0.36
CA PHE A 168 -0.86 -3.59 0.90
C PHE A 168 -0.99 -3.53 2.42
N ALA A 169 -2.02 -4.16 2.96
CA ALA A 169 -2.22 -4.28 4.40
C ALA A 169 -1.08 -5.05 5.09
N ILE A 170 -0.50 -6.04 4.42
CA ILE A 170 0.64 -6.81 4.92
C ILE A 170 1.94 -6.01 4.86
N ILE A 171 2.27 -5.44 3.69
CA ILE A 171 3.58 -4.80 3.49
C ILE A 171 3.75 -3.56 4.37
N THR A 172 2.71 -2.79 4.64
CA THR A 172 2.81 -1.53 5.36
C THR A 172 3.41 -1.69 6.77
N PRO A 173 2.92 -2.57 7.66
CA PRO A 173 3.58 -2.82 8.94
C PRO A 173 4.93 -3.54 8.79
N VAL A 174 5.16 -4.33 7.73
CA VAL A 174 6.47 -4.95 7.49
C VAL A 174 7.52 -3.89 7.14
N VAL A 175 7.17 -2.83 6.41
CA VAL A 175 8.07 -1.68 6.20
C VAL A 175 8.38 -1.00 7.54
N LEU A 176 7.37 -0.73 8.37
CA LEU A 176 7.52 -0.03 9.66
C LEU A 176 8.53 -0.71 10.59
N ILE A 177 8.50 -2.06 10.69
CA ILE A 177 9.39 -2.77 11.63
C ILE A 177 10.88 -2.59 11.34
N GLY A 178 11.25 -2.20 10.13
CA GLY A 178 12.62 -1.87 9.79
C GLY A 178 13.23 -0.81 10.72
N ALA A 179 12.44 0.15 11.21
CA ALA A 179 12.92 1.19 12.12
C ALA A 179 13.19 0.69 13.55
N VAL A 180 12.54 -0.37 13.99
CA VAL A 180 12.61 -0.94 15.33
C VAL A 180 13.38 -2.26 15.38
N ALA A 181 13.94 -2.68 14.25
CA ALA A 181 14.72 -3.89 14.11
C ALA A 181 15.85 -3.98 15.15
N GLU A 182 16.25 -5.21 15.49
CA GLU A 182 17.32 -5.58 16.44
C GLU A 182 17.04 -5.29 17.92
N ARG A 183 15.88 -4.65 18.28
CA ARG A 183 15.62 -4.28 19.68
C ARG A 183 14.15 -4.29 20.12
N MET A 184 13.23 -4.77 19.27
CA MET A 184 11.83 -4.98 19.65
C MET A 184 11.54 -6.47 19.71
N LYS A 185 10.92 -6.95 20.80
CA LYS A 185 10.55 -8.37 20.97
C LYS A 185 9.59 -8.83 19.89
N PHE A 186 9.72 -10.05 19.41
CA PHE A 186 8.82 -10.63 18.41
C PHE A 186 7.35 -10.57 18.82
N SER A 187 7.02 -10.96 20.05
CA SER A 187 5.65 -10.89 20.58
C SER A 187 5.10 -9.46 20.64
N ALA A 188 5.96 -8.48 20.99
CA ALA A 188 5.57 -7.07 21.00
C ALA A 188 5.34 -6.52 19.59
N VAL A 189 6.11 -6.96 18.58
CA VAL A 189 5.90 -6.63 17.17
C VAL A 189 4.53 -7.10 16.70
N LEU A 190 4.15 -8.35 16.99
CA LEU A 190 2.86 -8.88 16.56
C LEU A 190 1.69 -8.17 17.24
N PHE A 191 1.76 -7.97 18.55
CA PHE A 191 0.70 -7.28 19.29
C PHE A 191 0.55 -5.82 18.86
N PHE A 192 1.68 -5.12 18.70
CA PHE A 192 1.73 -3.76 18.17
C PHE A 192 1.10 -3.69 16.78
N THR A 193 1.52 -4.57 15.88
CA THR A 193 0.98 -4.61 14.50
C THR A 193 -0.53 -4.83 14.51
N GLY A 194 -1.03 -5.81 15.28
CA GLY A 194 -2.45 -6.08 15.37
C GLY A 194 -3.26 -4.85 15.80
N ALA A 195 -2.84 -4.16 16.85
CA ALA A 195 -3.51 -2.94 17.32
C ALA A 195 -3.36 -1.77 16.33
N TRP A 196 -2.18 -1.60 15.73
CA TRP A 196 -1.87 -0.56 14.77
C TRP A 196 -2.72 -0.65 13.50
N MET A 197 -3.04 -1.87 13.04
CA MET A 197 -3.94 -2.08 11.90
C MET A 197 -5.30 -1.42 12.13
N PHE A 198 -5.89 -1.58 13.32
CA PHE A 198 -7.20 -0.99 13.65
C PHE A 198 -7.15 0.52 13.90
N VAL A 199 -6.08 1.02 14.50
CA VAL A 199 -5.97 2.43 14.89
C VAL A 199 -5.50 3.32 13.74
N VAL A 200 -4.61 2.81 12.87
CA VAL A 200 -3.97 3.61 11.83
C VAL A 200 -4.32 3.10 10.43
N TYR A 201 -4.01 1.83 10.12
CA TYR A 201 -4.06 1.36 8.74
C TYR A 201 -5.48 1.30 8.18
N PHE A 202 -6.40 0.60 8.82
CA PHE A 202 -7.77 0.44 8.30
C PHE A 202 -8.51 1.77 8.15
N PRO A 203 -8.47 2.70 9.14
CA PRO A 203 -9.06 4.03 8.96
C PRO A 203 -8.42 4.81 7.81
N LEU A 204 -7.09 4.83 7.71
CA LEU A 204 -6.41 5.57 6.65
C LEU A 204 -6.71 5.00 5.26
N ALA A 205 -6.65 3.68 5.11
CA ALA A 205 -6.95 3.00 3.86
C ALA A 205 -8.40 3.24 3.41
N HIS A 206 -9.37 3.25 4.34
CA HIS A 206 -10.75 3.62 4.02
C HIS A 206 -10.86 5.09 3.60
N MET A 207 -10.27 6.01 4.35
CA MET A 207 -10.32 7.43 4.01
C MET A 207 -9.78 7.73 2.61
N VAL A 208 -8.74 7.02 2.17
CA VAL A 208 -8.07 7.26 0.87
C VAL A 208 -8.68 6.45 -0.26
N TRP A 209 -9.06 5.20 -0.03
CA TRP A 209 -9.48 4.26 -1.08
C TRP A 209 -10.92 3.76 -0.95
N GLY A 210 -11.56 3.92 0.18
CA GLY A 210 -12.98 3.62 0.33
C GLY A 210 -13.83 4.47 -0.61
N SER A 211 -14.89 3.91 -1.19
CA SER A 211 -15.73 4.60 -2.18
C SER A 211 -16.44 5.86 -1.63
N ASN A 212 -16.63 5.92 -0.30
CA ASN A 212 -17.12 7.09 0.42
C ASN A 212 -16.05 7.71 1.33
N GLY A 213 -14.78 7.36 1.11
CA GLY A 213 -13.64 7.82 1.91
C GLY A 213 -13.46 9.35 1.90
N TRP A 214 -13.08 9.90 3.05
CA TRP A 214 -12.95 11.35 3.26
C TRP A 214 -11.91 12.02 2.36
N MET A 215 -10.87 11.28 1.96
CA MET A 215 -9.75 11.76 1.15
C MET A 215 -9.70 11.11 -0.25
N ASN A 216 -10.76 10.45 -0.70
CA ASN A 216 -10.84 9.82 -2.00
C ASN A 216 -11.38 10.79 -3.06
N GLY A 217 -10.51 11.67 -3.58
CA GLY A 217 -10.92 12.68 -4.54
C GLY A 217 -11.28 12.14 -5.94
N VAL A 218 -10.72 10.98 -6.33
CA VAL A 218 -10.98 10.41 -7.67
C VAL A 218 -12.39 9.85 -7.78
N TRP A 219 -12.81 9.06 -6.79
CA TRP A 219 -14.04 8.26 -6.88
C TRP A 219 -15.19 8.77 -6.02
N ASN A 220 -14.91 9.59 -4.99
CA ASN A 220 -15.93 10.15 -4.10
C ASN A 220 -16.20 11.63 -4.44
N PRO A 221 -17.33 11.96 -5.10
CA PRO A 221 -17.68 13.35 -5.39
C PRO A 221 -17.94 14.18 -4.12
N ASN A 222 -18.22 13.52 -2.98
CA ASN A 222 -18.48 14.15 -1.69
C ASN A 222 -17.27 14.08 -0.75
N ALA A 223 -16.07 13.82 -1.26
CA ALA A 223 -14.87 13.80 -0.45
C ALA A 223 -14.65 15.15 0.25
N GLY A 224 -14.33 15.15 1.54
CA GLY A 224 -14.00 16.38 2.27
C GLY A 224 -12.63 16.94 1.89
N ILE A 225 -11.73 16.09 1.38
CA ILE A 225 -10.43 16.43 0.83
C ILE A 225 -10.30 15.71 -0.52
N HIS A 226 -10.14 16.49 -1.56
CA HIS A 226 -10.08 15.96 -2.94
C HIS A 226 -8.65 15.57 -3.33
N SER A 227 -8.00 14.79 -2.48
CA SER A 227 -6.65 14.28 -2.75
C SER A 227 -6.64 13.07 -3.67
N ILE A 228 -5.46 12.74 -4.19
CA ILE A 228 -5.23 11.56 -5.00
C ILE A 228 -4.04 10.76 -4.48
N ASP A 229 -4.16 9.45 -4.49
CA ASP A 229 -3.10 8.50 -4.13
C ASP A 229 -3.24 7.24 -4.98
N PHE A 230 -2.35 7.10 -5.96
CA PHE A 230 -2.49 6.03 -6.95
C PHE A 230 -2.27 4.64 -6.35
N ALA A 231 -1.17 4.48 -5.61
CA ALA A 231 -0.75 3.16 -5.14
C ALA A 231 -0.33 3.12 -3.66
N GLY A 232 -0.60 4.17 -2.87
CA GLY A 232 -0.37 4.13 -1.43
C GLY A 232 0.70 5.07 -0.90
N GLY A 233 0.91 6.21 -1.55
CA GLY A 233 1.79 7.25 -1.03
C GLY A 233 1.40 7.68 0.40
N PHE A 234 0.09 7.84 0.67
CA PHE A 234 -0.43 8.07 2.02
C PHE A 234 -0.53 6.77 2.82
N VAL A 235 -1.18 5.75 2.23
CA VAL A 235 -1.65 4.55 2.93
C VAL A 235 -0.51 3.60 3.29
N VAL A 236 0.56 3.56 2.50
CA VAL A 236 1.71 2.68 2.72
C VAL A 236 2.94 3.48 3.11
N GLU A 237 3.40 4.38 2.24
CA GLU A 237 4.70 5.03 2.37
C GLU A 237 4.74 5.99 3.56
N MET A 238 3.81 6.94 3.59
CA MET A 238 3.72 7.86 4.73
C MET A 238 3.30 7.13 6.00
N ALA A 239 2.34 6.20 5.91
CA ALA A 239 1.85 5.48 7.09
C ALA A 239 2.96 4.67 7.76
N SER A 240 3.71 3.87 7.00
CA SER A 240 4.84 3.12 7.55
C SER A 240 5.96 4.03 8.05
N GLY A 241 6.35 5.05 7.25
CA GLY A 241 7.49 5.87 7.55
C GLY A 241 7.31 6.82 8.74
N TRP A 242 6.19 7.54 8.87
CA TRP A 242 5.91 8.41 10.01
C TRP A 242 5.64 7.60 11.28
N SER A 243 4.98 6.46 11.16
CA SER A 243 4.81 5.52 12.26
C SER A 243 6.15 4.94 12.72
N ALA A 244 7.06 4.65 11.80
CA ALA A 244 8.42 4.18 12.08
C ALA A 244 9.20 5.18 12.93
N LEU A 245 9.13 6.48 12.60
CA LEU A 245 9.76 7.53 13.39
C LEU A 245 9.20 7.57 14.82
N ALA A 246 7.87 7.59 14.96
CA ALA A 246 7.22 7.60 16.26
C ALA A 246 7.60 6.37 17.10
N ALA A 247 7.53 5.17 16.49
CA ALA A 247 7.87 3.92 17.16
C ALA A 247 9.34 3.85 17.60
N CYS A 248 10.29 4.24 16.73
CA CYS A 248 11.72 4.19 17.07
C CYS A 248 12.10 5.19 18.19
N ILE A 249 11.46 6.36 18.26
CA ILE A 249 11.65 7.33 19.34
C ILE A 249 11.16 6.77 20.68
N ILE A 250 9.96 6.17 20.69
CA ILE A 250 9.35 5.60 21.91
C ILE A 250 10.11 4.37 22.40
N LEU A 251 10.59 3.54 21.48
CA LEU A 251 11.38 2.35 21.77
C LEU A 251 12.78 2.71 22.34
N GLY A 252 13.35 3.81 21.86
CA GLY A 252 14.69 4.27 22.25
C GLY A 252 15.80 3.65 21.38
N LYS A 253 17.04 4.09 21.63
CA LYS A 253 18.22 3.72 20.82
C LYS A 253 18.69 2.30 21.11
N ARG A 254 19.28 1.63 20.09
CA ARG A 254 19.98 0.34 20.26
C ARG A 254 21.16 0.48 21.24
N LEU A 255 21.49 -0.61 21.90
CA LEU A 255 22.71 -0.69 22.69
C LEU A 255 23.94 -0.48 21.78
N GLY A 256 24.83 0.43 22.16
CA GLY A 256 25.97 0.78 21.33
C GLY A 256 25.73 1.78 20.21
N PHE A 257 24.51 2.30 20.02
CA PHE A 257 24.22 3.29 18.98
C PHE A 257 25.15 4.50 19.06
N ASN A 258 25.77 4.89 17.94
CA ASN A 258 26.82 5.93 17.82
C ASN A 258 28.11 5.66 18.64
N LYS A 259 28.27 4.50 19.24
CA LYS A 259 29.47 4.10 19.98
C LYS A 259 30.20 2.89 19.38
N GLU A 260 29.43 2.02 18.73
CA GLU A 260 29.91 0.79 18.09
C GLU A 260 29.50 0.81 16.61
N ALA A 261 30.36 0.23 15.75
CA ALA A 261 30.00 0.04 14.34
C ALA A 261 28.90 -1.03 14.21
N MET A 262 27.87 -0.73 13.43
CA MET A 262 26.75 -1.63 13.16
C MET A 262 26.58 -1.82 11.64
N PRO A 263 27.60 -2.38 10.93
CA PRO A 263 27.52 -2.54 9.49
C PRO A 263 26.48 -3.58 9.09
N PRO A 264 25.86 -3.43 7.91
CA PRO A 264 25.09 -4.50 7.26
C PRO A 264 25.91 -5.79 7.20
N HIS A 265 25.31 -6.93 7.55
CA HIS A 265 26.08 -8.18 7.52
C HIS A 265 26.21 -8.78 6.12
N SER A 266 25.28 -8.48 5.21
CA SER A 266 25.28 -9.02 3.84
C SER A 266 24.70 -8.05 2.83
N MET A 267 25.59 -7.30 2.18
CA MET A 267 25.20 -6.42 1.07
C MET A 267 24.71 -7.20 -0.16
N VAL A 268 25.09 -8.47 -0.32
CA VAL A 268 24.59 -9.35 -1.38
C VAL A 268 23.11 -9.61 -1.19
N LEU A 269 22.67 -9.99 0.02
CA LEU A 269 21.24 -10.17 0.32
C LEU A 269 20.46 -8.87 0.16
N CYS A 270 21.02 -7.74 0.60
CA CYS A 270 20.42 -6.43 0.43
C CYS A 270 20.18 -6.11 -1.06
N MET A 271 21.18 -6.31 -1.92
CA MET A 271 21.05 -6.06 -3.35
C MET A 271 20.05 -7.00 -4.03
N VAL A 272 20.06 -8.29 -3.72
CA VAL A 272 19.07 -9.27 -4.21
C VAL A 272 17.68 -8.86 -3.78
N GLY A 273 17.50 -8.52 -2.48
CA GLY A 273 16.24 -8.02 -1.94
C GLY A 273 15.74 -6.75 -2.67
N THR A 274 16.66 -5.81 -3.00
CA THR A 274 16.33 -4.62 -3.79
C THR A 274 15.75 -4.98 -5.16
N GLY A 275 16.39 -5.94 -5.87
CA GLY A 275 15.89 -6.40 -7.17
C GLY A 275 14.51 -7.04 -7.08
N LEU A 276 14.26 -7.87 -6.05
CA LEU A 276 12.97 -8.49 -5.79
C LEU A 276 11.90 -7.46 -5.42
N LEU A 277 12.25 -6.45 -4.62
CA LEU A 277 11.38 -5.31 -4.31
C LEU A 277 10.98 -4.55 -5.57
N TRP A 278 11.96 -4.24 -6.44
CA TRP A 278 11.68 -3.52 -7.68
C TRP A 278 10.74 -4.30 -8.61
N VAL A 279 11.00 -5.58 -8.84
CA VAL A 279 10.12 -6.44 -9.65
C VAL A 279 8.71 -6.51 -9.07
N GLY A 280 8.58 -6.66 -7.75
CA GLY A 280 7.28 -6.69 -7.08
C GLY A 280 6.55 -5.34 -7.16
N TRP A 281 7.31 -4.23 -7.24
CA TRP A 281 6.72 -2.89 -7.33
C TRP A 281 5.99 -2.63 -8.66
N TYR A 282 6.24 -3.42 -9.70
CA TYR A 282 5.40 -3.41 -10.89
C TYR A 282 3.97 -3.89 -10.58
N GLY A 283 3.83 -4.94 -9.78
CA GLY A 283 2.52 -5.34 -9.27
C GLY A 283 1.92 -4.30 -8.32
N PHE A 284 2.75 -3.68 -7.48
CA PHE A 284 2.34 -2.67 -6.53
C PHE A 284 1.77 -1.41 -7.23
N ASN A 285 2.53 -0.80 -8.14
CA ASN A 285 2.12 0.41 -8.83
C ASN A 285 1.21 0.13 -10.04
N ALA A 286 1.63 -0.70 -11.01
CA ALA A 286 0.82 -0.91 -12.19
C ALA A 286 -0.44 -1.76 -11.91
N GLY A 287 -0.42 -2.62 -10.88
CA GLY A 287 -1.61 -3.29 -10.38
C GLY A 287 -2.64 -2.34 -9.77
N SER A 288 -2.23 -1.18 -9.27
CA SER A 288 -3.14 -0.17 -8.69
C SER A 288 -4.04 0.53 -9.72
N ALA A 289 -3.82 0.31 -11.00
CA ALA A 289 -4.81 0.64 -12.04
C ALA A 289 -6.08 -0.22 -11.93
N LEU A 290 -6.05 -1.34 -11.19
CA LEU A 290 -7.13 -2.32 -11.05
C LEU A 290 -7.61 -2.90 -12.40
N ALA A 291 -6.78 -2.81 -13.42
CA ALA A 291 -7.05 -3.27 -14.78
C ALA A 291 -5.74 -3.47 -15.55
N ALA A 292 -5.77 -4.26 -16.62
CA ALA A 292 -4.71 -4.33 -17.62
C ALA A 292 -5.04 -3.35 -18.75
N ASP A 293 -4.75 -2.06 -18.54
CA ASP A 293 -5.08 -0.96 -19.44
C ASP A 293 -3.92 0.00 -19.66
N GLY A 294 -4.18 1.13 -20.34
CA GLY A 294 -3.18 2.15 -20.61
C GLY A 294 -2.62 2.81 -19.34
N VAL A 295 -3.41 2.93 -18.27
CA VAL A 295 -2.97 3.48 -16.98
C VAL A 295 -1.98 2.53 -16.31
N ALA A 296 -2.25 1.22 -16.34
CA ALA A 296 -1.31 0.20 -15.86
C ALA A 296 0.00 0.23 -16.63
N ALA A 297 -0.06 0.32 -17.97
CA ALA A 297 1.14 0.41 -18.81
C ALA A 297 1.98 1.67 -18.52
N ASN A 298 1.32 2.82 -18.33
CA ASN A 298 2.00 4.06 -17.92
C ASN A 298 2.64 3.91 -16.54
N ALA A 299 1.93 3.38 -15.55
CA ALA A 299 2.44 3.18 -14.20
C ALA A 299 3.67 2.23 -14.18
N PHE A 300 3.70 1.22 -15.06
CA PHE A 300 4.85 0.34 -15.24
C PHE A 300 6.09 1.12 -15.73
N LEU A 301 5.91 1.97 -16.75
CA LEU A 301 6.97 2.82 -17.30
C LEU A 301 7.49 3.83 -16.27
N THR A 302 6.60 4.60 -15.65
CA THR A 302 6.95 5.66 -14.70
C THR A 302 7.65 5.11 -13.47
N THR A 303 7.24 3.94 -12.98
CA THR A 303 7.91 3.22 -11.89
C THR A 303 9.36 2.88 -12.25
N THR A 304 9.60 2.36 -13.47
CA THR A 304 10.95 2.04 -13.95
C THR A 304 11.84 3.30 -14.01
N LEU A 305 11.32 4.38 -14.60
CA LEU A 305 12.07 5.62 -14.76
C LEU A 305 12.45 6.24 -13.42
N ALA A 306 11.48 6.39 -12.51
CA ALA A 306 11.72 7.02 -11.22
C ALA A 306 12.73 6.22 -10.36
N ALA A 307 12.60 4.89 -10.31
CA ALA A 307 13.53 4.03 -9.58
C ALA A 307 14.96 4.10 -10.13
N SER A 308 15.12 4.02 -11.45
CA SER A 308 16.42 4.09 -12.11
C SER A 308 17.11 5.44 -11.88
N VAL A 309 16.36 6.53 -12.08
CA VAL A 309 16.86 7.90 -11.90
C VAL A 309 17.25 8.14 -10.45
N ALA A 310 16.39 7.76 -9.49
CA ALA A 310 16.67 7.98 -8.07
C ALA A 310 17.87 7.16 -7.58
N SER A 311 18.02 5.92 -8.03
CA SER A 311 19.21 5.08 -7.74
C SER A 311 20.50 5.79 -8.17
N PHE A 312 20.51 6.32 -9.39
CA PHE A 312 21.67 7.04 -9.92
C PHE A 312 21.91 8.37 -9.21
N VAL A 313 20.86 9.15 -8.93
CA VAL A 313 20.97 10.45 -8.22
C VAL A 313 21.50 10.27 -6.80
N TRP A 314 21.04 9.25 -6.08
CA TRP A 314 21.58 8.92 -4.75
C TRP A 314 23.06 8.59 -4.81
N ALA A 315 23.48 7.75 -5.76
CA ALA A 315 24.87 7.38 -5.96
C ALA A 315 25.77 8.58 -6.31
N VAL A 316 25.26 9.51 -7.16
CA VAL A 316 25.95 10.76 -7.48
C VAL A 316 26.06 11.64 -6.23
N ALA A 317 24.99 11.78 -5.44
CA ALA A 317 25.03 12.57 -4.20
C ALA A 317 26.07 11.99 -3.21
N GLU A 318 26.14 10.66 -3.06
CA GLU A 318 27.19 10.02 -2.25
C GLU A 318 28.59 10.26 -2.80
N TYR A 319 28.76 10.17 -4.13
CA TYR A 319 30.05 10.42 -4.74
C TYR A 319 30.53 11.85 -4.51
N LEU A 320 29.66 12.83 -4.65
CA LEU A 320 29.96 14.23 -4.37
C LEU A 320 30.25 14.50 -2.87
N ASP A 321 29.60 13.76 -1.97
CA ASP A 321 29.77 13.92 -0.53
C ASP A 321 31.05 13.27 0.03
N LYS A 322 31.38 12.06 -0.42
CA LYS A 322 32.48 11.24 0.16
C LYS A 322 33.43 10.60 -0.86
N GLY A 323 33.33 11.01 -2.12
CA GLY A 323 34.22 10.56 -3.21
C GLY A 323 33.98 9.12 -3.71
N LYS A 324 32.98 8.42 -3.21
CA LYS A 324 32.64 7.05 -3.60
C LYS A 324 31.14 6.81 -3.52
N ALA A 325 30.57 6.20 -4.55
CA ALA A 325 29.22 5.64 -4.50
C ALA A 325 29.25 4.25 -3.88
N SER A 326 28.26 3.93 -3.02
CA SER A 326 28.15 2.62 -2.39
C SER A 326 27.05 1.77 -3.04
N VAL A 327 27.17 0.44 -2.96
CA VAL A 327 26.09 -0.48 -3.38
C VAL A 327 24.83 -0.22 -2.56
N LEU A 328 24.97 0.06 -1.25
CA LEU A 328 23.84 0.44 -0.41
C LEU A 328 23.17 1.72 -0.92
N GLY A 329 23.93 2.72 -1.37
CA GLY A 329 23.39 3.97 -1.93
C GLY A 329 22.57 3.71 -3.18
N PHE A 330 23.04 2.85 -4.11
CA PHE A 330 22.23 2.44 -5.26
C PHE A 330 20.94 1.74 -4.85
N CYS A 331 21.01 0.82 -3.89
CA CYS A 331 19.85 0.10 -3.38
C CYS A 331 18.84 1.04 -2.72
N SER A 332 19.31 1.88 -1.79
CA SER A 332 18.44 2.84 -1.07
C SER A 332 17.83 3.87 -2.01
N GLY A 333 18.60 4.34 -3.01
CA GLY A 333 18.12 5.26 -4.03
C GLY A 333 17.04 4.64 -4.92
N ALA A 334 17.21 3.36 -5.33
CA ALA A 334 16.18 2.65 -6.09
C ALA A 334 14.87 2.57 -5.31
N ILE A 335 14.93 2.14 -4.02
CA ILE A 335 13.73 2.07 -3.17
C ILE A 335 13.13 3.46 -2.95
N ALA A 336 13.93 4.50 -2.69
CA ALA A 336 13.44 5.86 -2.52
C ALA A 336 12.72 6.39 -3.77
N GLY A 337 13.19 6.04 -4.98
CA GLY A 337 12.51 6.36 -6.23
C GLY A 337 11.19 5.62 -6.39
N LEU A 338 11.14 4.32 -6.05
CA LEU A 338 9.92 3.52 -6.02
C LEU A 338 8.89 4.11 -5.07
N VAL A 339 9.30 4.48 -3.86
CA VAL A 339 8.47 5.14 -2.85
C VAL A 339 7.92 6.48 -3.37
N THR A 340 8.79 7.33 -3.92
CA THR A 340 8.41 8.69 -4.33
C THR A 340 7.46 8.70 -5.52
N ILE A 341 7.57 7.72 -6.45
CA ILE A 341 6.65 7.61 -7.59
C ILE A 341 5.30 6.98 -7.21
N THR A 342 5.21 6.22 -6.12
CA THR A 342 4.04 5.44 -5.72
C THR A 342 2.72 6.23 -5.73
N PRO A 343 2.59 7.43 -5.15
CA PRO A 343 1.35 8.21 -5.21
C PRO A 343 1.01 8.74 -6.61
N ALA A 344 1.99 8.80 -7.51
CA ALA A 344 1.94 9.50 -8.79
C ALA A 344 1.91 8.57 -10.01
N ALA A 345 2.30 7.30 -9.87
CA ALA A 345 2.69 6.41 -10.99
C ALA A 345 1.67 6.34 -12.14
N GLY A 346 0.37 6.34 -11.85
CA GLY A 346 -0.70 6.33 -12.86
C GLY A 346 -1.27 7.71 -13.19
N PHE A 347 -0.64 8.81 -12.71
CA PHE A 347 -1.14 10.16 -12.89
C PHE A 347 -0.15 11.10 -13.60
N VAL A 348 1.11 10.71 -13.74
CA VAL A 348 2.17 11.54 -14.32
C VAL A 348 2.73 10.95 -15.61
N ASP A 349 3.24 11.81 -16.47
CA ASP A 349 3.92 11.45 -17.69
C ASP A 349 5.38 10.99 -17.41
N PRO A 350 6.13 10.49 -18.41
CA PRO A 350 7.52 10.07 -18.23
C PRO A 350 8.45 11.20 -17.73
N THR A 351 8.19 12.46 -18.10
CA THR A 351 8.98 13.60 -17.62
C THR A 351 8.75 13.86 -16.14
N GLY A 352 7.48 13.81 -15.72
CA GLY A 352 7.11 13.87 -14.31
C GLY A 352 7.76 12.76 -13.48
N ALA A 353 7.82 11.54 -14.02
CA ALA A 353 8.48 10.42 -13.37
C ALA A 353 9.99 10.64 -13.18
N VAL A 354 10.68 11.22 -14.16
CA VAL A 354 12.11 11.59 -14.04
C VAL A 354 12.30 12.66 -12.97
N LEU A 355 11.44 13.68 -12.91
CA LEU A 355 11.51 14.73 -11.88
C LEU A 355 11.28 14.16 -10.47
N LEU A 356 10.30 13.27 -10.33
CA LEU A 356 10.05 12.51 -9.09
C LEU A 356 11.25 11.64 -8.71
N GLY A 357 11.89 10.99 -9.70
CA GLY A 357 13.10 10.21 -9.49
C GLY A 357 14.30 11.05 -9.01
N ILE A 358 14.51 12.25 -9.58
CA ILE A 358 15.55 13.17 -9.13
C ILE A 358 15.30 13.61 -7.68
N ALA A 359 14.09 14.06 -7.39
CA ALA A 359 13.71 14.49 -6.05
C ALA A 359 13.78 13.32 -5.04
N GLY A 360 13.28 12.13 -5.41
CA GLY A 360 13.30 10.91 -4.61
C GLY A 360 14.70 10.33 -4.37
N GLY A 361 15.65 10.57 -5.28
CA GLY A 361 17.05 10.20 -5.05
C GLY A 361 17.78 11.14 -4.10
N PHE A 362 17.54 12.44 -4.19
CA PHE A 362 18.29 13.45 -3.43
C PHE A 362 17.71 13.72 -2.04
N VAL A 363 16.40 13.97 -1.93
CA VAL A 363 15.81 14.40 -0.63
C VAL A 363 15.86 13.29 0.42
N PRO A 364 15.46 12.03 0.15
CA PRO A 364 15.62 10.94 1.10
C PRO A 364 17.10 10.70 1.47
N TRP A 365 18.03 10.75 0.51
CA TRP A 365 19.46 10.69 0.80
C TRP A 365 19.89 11.73 1.85
N PHE A 366 19.48 12.98 1.68
CA PHE A 366 19.79 14.06 2.62
C PHE A 366 19.24 13.76 4.03
N PHE A 367 18.01 13.25 4.12
CA PHE A 367 17.40 12.91 5.40
C PHE A 367 18.09 11.72 6.06
N CYS A 368 18.40 10.65 5.33
CA CYS A 368 19.09 9.47 5.86
C CYS A 368 20.53 9.77 6.29
N THR A 369 21.22 10.71 5.62
CA THR A 369 22.64 10.98 5.88
C THR A 369 22.90 12.21 6.76
N ARG A 370 22.11 13.28 6.67
CA ARG A 370 22.32 14.55 7.40
C ARG A 370 21.33 14.71 8.55
N VAL A 371 20.04 14.70 8.25
CA VAL A 371 18.98 14.96 9.22
C VAL A 371 19.00 13.90 10.34
N LYS A 372 19.14 12.62 10.00
CA LYS A 372 19.27 11.53 10.99
C LYS A 372 20.44 11.78 11.97
N ARG A 373 21.57 12.25 11.48
CA ARG A 373 22.73 12.60 12.34
C ARG A 373 22.46 13.83 13.21
N TRP A 374 21.83 14.86 12.68
CA TRP A 374 21.53 16.09 13.45
C TRP A 374 20.60 15.83 14.63
N PHE A 375 19.55 15.05 14.41
CA PHE A 375 18.58 14.74 15.46
C PHE A 375 18.91 13.49 16.27
N GLY A 376 19.81 12.63 15.79
CA GLY A 376 20.32 11.49 16.52
C GLY A 376 19.27 10.45 16.91
N TYR A 377 18.21 10.29 16.13
CA TYR A 377 17.24 9.20 16.29
C TYR A 377 17.80 7.90 15.68
N ASP A 378 17.44 6.76 16.31
CA ASP A 378 17.89 5.45 15.85
C ASP A 378 16.79 4.73 15.06
N ASP A 379 16.56 5.19 13.85
CA ASP A 379 15.82 4.47 12.82
C ASP A 379 16.78 3.45 12.19
N THR A 380 16.59 2.16 12.49
CA THR A 380 17.61 1.13 12.20
C THR A 380 17.91 1.00 10.73
N LEU A 381 16.89 0.98 9.86
CA LEU A 381 17.01 0.70 8.44
C LEU A 381 16.55 1.86 7.54
N ASP A 382 16.62 3.09 8.04
CA ASP A 382 16.31 4.34 7.32
C ASP A 382 14.87 4.46 6.81
N VAL A 383 13.92 3.81 7.47
CA VAL A 383 12.50 3.75 7.07
C VAL A 383 11.88 5.15 7.03
N PHE A 384 12.16 5.99 8.02
CA PHE A 384 11.66 7.37 8.03
C PHE A 384 12.20 8.18 6.83
N GLY A 385 13.51 8.14 6.62
CA GLY A 385 14.12 8.92 5.55
C GLY A 385 13.66 8.50 4.15
N VAL A 386 13.51 7.20 3.93
CA VAL A 386 13.08 6.64 2.63
C VAL A 386 11.57 6.72 2.46
N HIS A 387 10.78 6.18 3.38
CA HIS A 387 9.33 6.02 3.22
C HIS A 387 8.52 7.24 3.66
N ALA A 388 8.79 7.82 4.85
CA ALA A 388 8.05 9.01 5.28
C ALA A 388 8.35 10.21 4.39
N ILE A 389 9.64 10.51 4.20
CA ILE A 389 10.07 11.68 3.43
C ILE A 389 9.82 11.46 1.95
N GLY A 390 10.19 10.29 1.40
CA GLY A 390 9.92 9.95 0.00
C GLY A 390 8.42 9.95 -0.32
N GLY A 391 7.59 9.31 0.52
CA GLY A 391 6.14 9.28 0.35
C GLY A 391 5.48 10.66 0.46
N THR A 392 5.89 11.47 1.46
CA THR A 392 5.40 12.84 1.62
C THR A 392 5.77 13.72 0.42
N LEU A 393 7.02 13.62 -0.03
CA LEU A 393 7.51 14.33 -1.22
C LEU A 393 6.76 13.89 -2.48
N GLY A 394 6.60 12.59 -2.67
CA GLY A 394 5.84 12.01 -3.79
C GLY A 394 4.40 12.49 -3.81
N ALA A 395 3.70 12.43 -2.66
CA ALA A 395 2.32 12.91 -2.53
C ALA A 395 2.21 14.42 -2.83
N PHE A 396 3.14 15.23 -2.34
CA PHE A 396 3.17 16.66 -2.64
C PHE A 396 3.39 16.94 -4.14
N LEU A 397 4.40 16.29 -4.74
CA LEU A 397 4.71 16.46 -6.17
C LEU A 397 3.62 15.90 -7.08
N THR A 398 2.88 14.88 -6.65
CA THR A 398 1.69 14.39 -7.38
C THR A 398 0.67 15.51 -7.56
N GLY A 399 0.48 16.37 -6.55
CA GLY A 399 -0.39 17.55 -6.65
C GLY A 399 0.02 18.56 -7.73
N ILE A 400 1.30 18.58 -8.09
CA ILE A 400 1.86 19.49 -9.11
C ILE A 400 1.86 18.84 -10.49
N LEU A 401 2.23 17.54 -10.57
CA LEU A 401 2.60 16.87 -11.82
C LEU A 401 1.48 16.01 -12.41
N ALA A 402 0.40 15.74 -11.64
CA ALA A 402 -0.71 14.93 -12.13
C ALA A 402 -1.44 15.58 -13.29
N THR A 403 -1.79 14.79 -14.30
CA THR A 403 -2.52 15.25 -15.48
C THR A 403 -3.60 14.27 -15.93
N ALA A 404 -4.75 14.81 -16.34
CA ALA A 404 -5.86 14.03 -16.89
C ALA A 404 -5.57 13.47 -18.29
N GLU A 405 -4.52 13.94 -18.97
CA GLU A 405 -4.06 13.37 -20.24
C GLU A 405 -3.49 11.95 -20.04
N VAL A 406 -2.88 11.70 -18.89
CA VAL A 406 -2.37 10.38 -18.51
C VAL A 406 -3.46 9.49 -17.93
N ASN A 407 -4.32 10.05 -17.08
CA ASN A 407 -5.40 9.31 -16.44
C ASN A 407 -6.70 10.10 -16.47
N SER A 408 -7.56 9.75 -17.41
CA SER A 408 -8.85 10.43 -17.64
C SER A 408 -9.83 10.31 -16.46
N ASN A 409 -9.62 9.36 -15.51
CA ASN A 409 -10.44 9.25 -14.30
C ASN A 409 -10.36 10.53 -13.43
N LEU A 410 -9.27 11.30 -13.55
CA LEU A 410 -9.17 12.61 -12.89
C LEU A 410 -10.26 13.60 -13.35
N ASN A 411 -10.84 13.42 -14.53
CA ASN A 411 -11.93 14.25 -15.01
C ASN A 411 -13.30 13.94 -14.36
N LEU A 412 -13.43 12.82 -13.66
CA LEU A 412 -14.70 12.43 -13.03
C LEU A 412 -15.12 13.44 -11.95
N ASN A 413 -14.21 13.73 -11.03
CA ASN A 413 -14.49 14.59 -9.87
C ASN A 413 -13.46 15.73 -9.68
N LEU A 414 -12.36 15.73 -10.44
CA LEU A 414 -11.21 16.62 -10.19
C LEU A 414 -10.89 17.56 -11.36
N LYS A 415 -11.74 17.65 -12.36
CA LYS A 415 -11.54 18.52 -13.55
C LYS A 415 -11.20 19.97 -13.22
N ASP A 416 -11.80 20.50 -12.16
CA ASP A 416 -11.56 21.89 -11.71
C ASP A 416 -10.50 22.02 -10.61
N ILE A 417 -9.86 20.91 -10.22
CA ILE A 417 -8.91 20.80 -9.12
C ILE A 417 -7.50 20.51 -9.64
N VAL A 418 -7.37 19.58 -10.59
CA VAL A 418 -6.08 19.21 -11.21
C VAL A 418 -5.50 20.42 -11.95
N GLY A 419 -4.21 20.69 -11.74
CA GLY A 419 -3.51 21.83 -12.31
C GLY A 419 -3.87 23.19 -11.69
N LYS A 420 -4.75 23.22 -10.67
CA LYS A 420 -5.20 24.46 -10.00
C LYS A 420 -4.97 24.39 -8.48
N THR A 421 -5.79 23.63 -7.76
CA THR A 421 -5.80 23.59 -6.30
C THR A 421 -5.39 22.24 -5.72
N LEU A 422 -5.09 21.23 -6.55
CA LEU A 422 -4.77 19.89 -6.11
C LEU A 422 -3.61 19.83 -5.09
N VAL A 423 -2.60 20.70 -5.24
CA VAL A 423 -1.50 20.79 -4.27
C VAL A 423 -2.02 21.09 -2.86
N GLY A 424 -3.00 21.99 -2.74
CA GLY A 424 -3.64 22.31 -1.45
C GLY A 424 -4.38 21.10 -0.86
N GLU A 425 -5.08 20.33 -1.69
CA GLU A 425 -5.76 19.11 -1.26
C GLU A 425 -4.75 18.03 -0.82
N GLN A 426 -3.66 17.87 -1.57
CA GLN A 426 -2.56 16.96 -1.17
C GLN A 426 -1.94 17.39 0.17
N CYS A 427 -1.69 18.68 0.38
CA CYS A 427 -1.15 19.18 1.65
C CYS A 427 -2.09 18.90 2.84
N LYS A 428 -3.41 19.04 2.66
CA LYS A 428 -4.40 18.69 3.71
C LYS A 428 -4.33 17.19 4.03
N ALA A 429 -4.33 16.33 3.00
CA ALA A 429 -4.23 14.89 3.17
C ALA A 429 -2.91 14.45 3.82
N ILE A 430 -1.78 15.07 3.44
CA ILE A 430 -0.48 14.89 4.08
C ILE A 430 -0.57 15.20 5.58
N GLY A 431 -1.16 16.34 5.95
CA GLY A 431 -1.31 16.76 7.35
C GLY A 431 -2.14 15.76 8.18
N ILE A 432 -3.28 15.31 7.66
CA ILE A 432 -4.14 14.31 8.31
C ILE A 432 -3.42 12.97 8.46
N THR A 433 -2.78 12.50 7.40
CA THR A 433 -2.01 11.24 7.41
C THR A 433 -0.89 11.28 8.44
N LEU A 434 -0.09 12.35 8.45
CA LEU A 434 0.98 12.56 9.42
C LEU A 434 0.46 12.53 10.86
N LEU A 435 -0.60 13.28 11.13
CA LEU A 435 -1.20 13.35 12.47
C LEU A 435 -1.69 11.98 12.92
N LEU A 436 -2.46 11.27 12.08
CA LEU A 436 -2.98 9.94 12.40
C LEU A 436 -1.84 8.94 12.65
N CYS A 437 -0.83 8.92 11.79
CA CYS A 437 0.29 7.97 11.89
C CYS A 437 1.12 8.21 13.15
N VAL A 438 1.50 9.47 13.43
CA VAL A 438 2.34 9.78 14.60
C VAL A 438 1.58 9.57 15.90
N VAL A 439 0.37 10.13 16.02
CA VAL A 439 -0.43 10.04 17.23
C VAL A 439 -0.95 8.62 17.45
N GLY A 440 -1.53 7.99 16.43
CA GLY A 440 -2.04 6.62 16.52
C GLY A 440 -0.94 5.63 16.89
N THR A 441 0.24 5.73 16.26
CA THR A 441 1.39 4.90 16.59
C THR A 441 1.89 5.15 18.01
N ALA A 442 1.96 6.40 18.44
CA ALA A 442 2.40 6.72 19.81
C ALA A 442 1.44 6.10 20.85
N VAL A 443 0.14 6.21 20.64
CA VAL A 443 -0.86 5.60 21.53
C VAL A 443 -0.68 4.08 21.58
N VAL A 444 -0.63 3.42 20.43
CA VAL A 444 -0.47 1.96 20.36
C VAL A 444 0.85 1.52 21.01
N ALA A 445 1.97 2.18 20.66
CA ALA A 445 3.28 1.83 21.22
C ALA A 445 3.33 1.99 22.74
N LEU A 446 2.73 3.06 23.29
CA LEU A 446 2.69 3.28 24.74
C LEU A 446 1.81 2.24 25.46
N VAL A 447 0.66 1.87 24.85
CA VAL A 447 -0.20 0.81 25.39
C VAL A 447 0.53 -0.52 25.43
N VAL A 448 1.16 -0.94 24.31
CA VAL A 448 1.91 -2.19 24.24
C VAL A 448 3.11 -2.17 25.21
N LYS A 449 3.80 -1.03 25.31
CA LYS A 449 4.88 -0.84 26.27
C LYS A 449 4.42 -1.07 27.70
N HIS A 450 3.25 -0.60 28.07
CA HIS A 450 2.68 -0.77 29.41
C HIS A 450 2.22 -2.21 29.67
N LEU A 451 1.60 -2.85 28.68
CA LEU A 451 1.02 -4.20 28.85
C LEU A 451 2.08 -5.31 28.90
N MET A 452 3.10 -5.26 28.05
CA MET A 452 4.06 -6.37 27.90
C MET A 452 5.52 -5.94 27.75
N GLY A 453 5.78 -4.64 27.70
CA GLY A 453 7.10 -4.09 27.38
C GLY A 453 7.48 -4.30 25.92
N LEU A 454 8.16 -3.33 25.32
CA LEU A 454 8.54 -3.38 23.90
C LEU A 454 9.88 -4.08 23.68
N ARG A 455 10.86 -3.89 24.59
CA ARG A 455 12.24 -4.34 24.42
C ARG A 455 12.53 -5.65 25.16
N PRO A 456 13.44 -6.48 24.62
CA PRO A 456 14.05 -7.59 25.36
C PRO A 456 14.97 -7.04 26.48
N SER A 457 15.56 -7.95 27.26
CA SER A 457 16.61 -7.58 28.20
C SER A 457 17.86 -7.08 27.46
N SER A 458 18.72 -6.34 28.16
CA SER A 458 19.98 -5.88 27.56
C SER A 458 20.91 -7.03 27.17
N GLU A 459 20.86 -8.14 27.88
CA GLU A 459 21.61 -9.36 27.59
C GLU A 459 21.11 -9.99 26.28
N ALA A 460 19.79 -10.16 26.13
CA ALA A 460 19.17 -10.70 24.93
C ALA A 460 19.43 -9.81 23.68
N GLU A 461 19.40 -8.46 23.84
CA GLU A 461 19.74 -7.55 22.75
C GLU A 461 21.22 -7.65 22.35
N ARG A 462 22.13 -7.91 23.32
CA ARG A 462 23.55 -8.12 23.03
C ARG A 462 23.84 -9.47 22.39
N GLU A 463 23.18 -10.52 22.83
CA GLU A 463 23.30 -11.87 22.26
C GLU A 463 22.75 -11.94 20.85
N GLY A 464 21.57 -11.37 20.61
CA GLY A 464 20.84 -11.34 19.34
C GLY A 464 19.46 -11.97 19.45
N LEU A 465 18.52 -11.44 18.64
CA LEU A 465 17.13 -11.83 18.73
C LEU A 465 16.85 -13.17 18.03
N ASP A 466 17.71 -13.63 17.12
CA ASP A 466 17.57 -14.94 16.48
C ASP A 466 17.54 -16.06 17.51
N VAL A 467 18.48 -16.05 18.45
CA VAL A 467 18.55 -17.07 19.52
C VAL A 467 17.50 -16.82 20.59
N ASN A 468 17.30 -15.55 20.99
CA ASN A 468 16.42 -15.23 22.12
C ASN A 468 14.92 -15.31 21.80
N ASP A 469 14.51 -14.96 20.58
CA ASP A 469 13.09 -15.00 20.18
C ASP A 469 12.72 -16.34 19.48
N HIS A 470 13.69 -17.04 18.85
CA HIS A 470 13.43 -18.18 17.98
C HIS A 470 14.24 -19.44 18.27
N GLU A 471 15.23 -19.39 19.16
CA GLU A 471 16.17 -20.50 19.48
C GLU A 471 16.93 -21.01 18.24
N GLU A 472 17.12 -20.17 17.24
CA GLU A 472 17.74 -20.50 15.96
C GLU A 472 18.92 -19.59 15.65
N LYS A 473 19.80 -20.03 14.74
CA LYS A 473 20.91 -19.24 14.20
C LYS A 473 20.83 -19.23 12.69
N GLY A 474 20.86 -18.05 12.11
CA GLY A 474 20.82 -17.88 10.65
C GLY A 474 22.07 -18.43 9.96
N TYR A 475 23.21 -18.44 10.66
CA TYR A 475 24.49 -18.94 10.13
C TYR A 475 25.18 -19.83 11.15
N ILE A 476 25.65 -20.99 10.67
CA ILE A 476 26.44 -21.98 11.42
C ILE A 476 27.82 -21.97 10.75
N TYR A 477 28.82 -21.37 11.42
CA TYR A 477 30.22 -21.33 10.97
C TYR A 477 31.05 -22.33 11.75
#